data_41e988049b26c02164d007441fff2da5
#
_entry.id   41e988049b26c02164d007441fff2da5
#
_cell.length_a   1.000
_cell.length_b   1.000
_cell.length_c   1.000
_cell.angle_alpha   90.00
_cell.angle_beta   90.00
_cell.angle_gamma   90.00
#
_symmetry.space_group_name_H-M   'P 1'
#
loop_
_entity.id
_entity.type
_entity.pdbx_description
1 polymer ?
#
loop_
_entity_poly.entity_id
_entity_poly.type
_entity_poly.pdbx_seq_one_letter_code
_entity_poly.pdbx_strand_id
1 'polypeptide(L)'
;MSTVFLLDTDVVSNLRKAKPHPHLVSWLQSVPPASIFMAAVTIAELQCGIGLISDHAVAERVRNWLDGMLRDGQPRIVDFDVRAAIMLGRMWATPSLSHFIANDPRSRKIKSGADLAIAATAIARDMVVVTGNVGDFVTINTTFALPGLFNPFNGHWAVQPAVGIP
;
A
#
# COMPACT_ATOMS: atom_id res chain seq x y z
N MET A 1 8.12 -21.37 0.30
CA MET A 1 7.08 -20.49 0.92
C MET A 1 6.40 -19.74 -0.21
N SER A 2 5.07 -19.64 -0.20
CA SER A 2 4.34 -18.86 -1.21
C SER A 2 4.56 -17.37 -0.99
N THR A 3 4.77 -16.63 -2.08
CA THR A 3 4.91 -15.16 -2.05
C THR A 3 3.65 -14.52 -1.48
N VAL A 4 3.81 -13.58 -0.54
CA VAL A 4 2.73 -12.79 0.05
C VAL A 4 2.84 -11.35 -0.41
N PHE A 5 1.69 -10.75 -0.74
CA PHE A 5 1.60 -9.44 -1.37
C PHE A 5 0.89 -8.45 -0.45
N LEU A 6 1.47 -7.28 -0.29
CA LEU A 6 0.91 -6.16 0.47
C LEU A 6 0.47 -5.07 -0.51
N LEU A 7 -0.84 -4.88 -0.63
CA LEU A 7 -1.40 -3.87 -1.52
C LEU A 7 -1.24 -2.46 -0.94
N ASP A 8 -0.71 -1.56 -1.74
CA ASP A 8 -0.67 -0.14 -1.47
C ASP A 8 -2.05 0.51 -1.68
N THR A 9 -2.25 1.67 -1.12
CA THR A 9 -3.51 2.43 -1.13
C THR A 9 -3.98 2.76 -2.55
N ASP A 10 -3.10 3.05 -3.49
CA ASP A 10 -3.45 3.34 -4.88
C ASP A 10 -4.06 2.13 -5.58
N VAL A 11 -3.54 0.93 -5.31
CA VAL A 11 -4.05 -0.34 -5.83
C VAL A 11 -5.43 -0.64 -5.26
N VAL A 12 -5.59 -0.53 -3.92
CA VAL A 12 -6.88 -0.74 -3.25
C VAL A 12 -7.91 0.28 -3.74
N SER A 13 -7.53 1.56 -3.88
CA SER A 13 -8.40 2.61 -4.41
C SER A 13 -8.81 2.37 -5.86
N ASN A 14 -7.97 1.71 -6.66
CA ASN A 14 -8.30 1.37 -8.04
C ASN A 14 -9.43 0.33 -8.11
N LEU A 15 -9.46 -0.62 -7.17
CA LEU A 15 -10.51 -1.66 -7.10
C LEU A 15 -11.91 -1.08 -6.85
N ARG A 16 -12.02 0.12 -6.25
CA ARG A 16 -13.28 0.83 -6.02
C ARG A 16 -13.89 1.40 -7.30
N LYS A 17 -13.10 1.59 -8.36
CA LYS A 17 -13.59 2.20 -9.61
C LYS A 17 -14.64 1.30 -10.26
N ALA A 18 -15.62 1.89 -10.94
CA ALA A 18 -16.60 1.16 -11.72
C ALA A 18 -15.96 0.26 -12.81
N LYS A 19 -14.78 0.67 -13.30
CA LYS A 19 -13.93 -0.11 -14.20
C LYS A 19 -12.50 -0.10 -13.64
N PRO A 20 -12.14 -1.07 -12.80
CA PRO A 20 -10.76 -1.25 -12.34
C PRO A 20 -9.81 -1.51 -13.51
N HIS A 21 -8.53 -1.26 -13.31
CA HIS A 21 -7.53 -1.47 -14.34
C HIS A 21 -7.47 -2.95 -14.76
N PRO A 22 -7.56 -3.30 -16.06
CA PRO A 22 -7.70 -4.69 -16.49
C PRO A 22 -6.49 -5.56 -16.11
N HIS A 23 -5.27 -5.05 -16.18
CA HIS A 23 -4.08 -5.79 -15.75
C HIS A 23 -4.10 -6.10 -14.24
N LEU A 24 -4.56 -5.15 -13.40
CA LEU A 24 -4.74 -5.38 -11.97
C LEU A 24 -5.73 -6.52 -11.72
N VAL A 25 -6.87 -6.50 -12.41
CA VAL A 25 -7.90 -7.55 -12.28
C VAL A 25 -7.34 -8.91 -12.69
N SER A 26 -6.67 -8.98 -13.85
CA SER A 26 -6.06 -10.22 -14.33
C SER A 26 -5.00 -10.75 -13.37
N TRP A 27 -4.16 -9.86 -12.81
CA TRP A 27 -3.16 -10.27 -11.84
C TRP A 27 -3.79 -10.80 -10.55
N LEU A 28 -4.81 -10.12 -10.00
CA LEU A 28 -5.51 -10.59 -8.80
C LEU A 28 -6.16 -11.96 -8.99
N GLN A 29 -6.66 -12.25 -10.20
CA GLN A 29 -7.22 -13.56 -10.54
C GLN A 29 -6.15 -14.66 -10.67
N SER A 30 -4.89 -14.28 -10.92
CA SER A 30 -3.78 -15.21 -11.10
C SER A 30 -3.09 -15.60 -9.78
N VAL A 31 -3.33 -14.88 -8.69
CA VAL A 31 -2.71 -15.13 -7.38
C VAL A 31 -3.71 -15.66 -6.37
N PRO A 32 -3.29 -16.54 -5.43
CA PRO A 32 -4.21 -17.04 -4.40
C PRO A 32 -4.74 -15.90 -3.53
N PRO A 33 -6.05 -15.79 -3.29
CA PRO A 33 -6.61 -14.75 -2.42
C PRO A 33 -6.00 -14.73 -1.01
N ALA A 34 -5.61 -15.89 -0.49
CA ALA A 34 -4.96 -16.04 0.81
C ALA A 34 -3.57 -15.38 0.89
N SER A 35 -2.95 -15.06 -0.27
CA SER A 35 -1.65 -14.36 -0.33
C SER A 35 -1.78 -12.84 -0.44
N ILE A 36 -3.00 -12.30 -0.54
CA ILE A 36 -3.27 -10.88 -0.72
C ILE A 36 -3.61 -10.22 0.61
N PHE A 37 -2.85 -9.19 0.95
CA PHE A 37 -3.00 -8.44 2.19
C PHE A 37 -3.05 -6.93 1.94
N MET A 38 -3.60 -6.20 2.91
CA MET A 38 -3.62 -4.75 2.97
C MET A 38 -3.08 -4.32 4.34
N ALA A 39 -2.28 -3.26 4.40
CA ALA A 39 -1.79 -2.74 5.66
C ALA A 39 -2.91 -1.99 6.42
N ALA A 40 -2.90 -2.06 7.76
CA ALA A 40 -3.82 -1.27 8.58
C ALA A 40 -3.69 0.24 8.31
N VAL A 41 -2.50 0.72 7.95
CA VAL A 41 -2.27 2.13 7.57
C VAL A 41 -2.99 2.51 6.28
N THR A 42 -3.19 1.59 5.35
CA THR A 42 -3.99 1.82 4.13
C THR A 42 -5.45 2.14 4.48
N ILE A 43 -6.01 1.49 5.51
CA ILE A 43 -7.35 1.81 6.02
C ILE A 43 -7.40 3.26 6.54
N ALA A 44 -6.37 3.69 7.26
CA ALA A 44 -6.30 5.07 7.76
C ALA A 44 -6.24 6.09 6.61
N GLU A 45 -5.49 5.81 5.53
CA GLU A 45 -5.45 6.66 4.35
C GLU A 45 -6.79 6.71 3.62
N LEU A 46 -7.44 5.56 3.42
CA LEU A 46 -8.76 5.48 2.79
C LEU A 46 -9.78 6.26 3.63
N GLN A 47 -9.77 6.11 4.95
CA GLN A 47 -10.66 6.82 5.86
C GLN A 47 -10.40 8.33 5.85
N CYS A 48 -9.13 8.76 5.82
CA CYS A 48 -8.74 10.15 5.64
C CYS A 48 -9.27 10.70 4.31
N GLY A 49 -9.07 9.96 3.21
CA GLY A 49 -9.58 10.32 1.90
C GLY A 49 -11.10 10.49 1.87
N ILE A 50 -11.85 9.61 2.53
CA ILE A 50 -13.30 9.72 2.69
C ILE A 50 -13.68 11.03 3.40
N GLY A 51 -12.98 11.37 4.48
CA GLY A 51 -13.21 12.61 5.24
C GLY A 51 -12.98 13.90 4.45
N LEU A 52 -12.16 13.83 3.38
CA LEU A 52 -11.86 14.99 2.52
C LEU A 52 -12.82 15.14 1.33
N ILE A 53 -13.75 14.20 1.11
CA ILE A 53 -14.75 14.27 0.06
C ILE A 53 -15.85 15.26 0.48
N SER A 54 -16.02 16.33 -0.28
CA SER A 54 -17.03 17.37 -0.01
C SER A 54 -18.46 16.93 -0.36
N ASP A 55 -18.62 16.05 -1.35
CA ASP A 55 -19.92 15.49 -1.73
C ASP A 55 -20.30 14.35 -0.78
N HIS A 56 -21.32 14.59 0.06
CA HIS A 56 -21.79 13.63 1.05
C HIS A 56 -22.22 12.29 0.47
N ALA A 57 -22.91 12.30 -0.68
CA ALA A 57 -23.39 11.07 -1.33
C ALA A 57 -22.21 10.25 -1.88
N VAL A 58 -21.17 10.92 -2.39
CA VAL A 58 -19.94 10.26 -2.81
C VAL A 58 -19.19 9.69 -1.60
N ALA A 59 -19.03 10.48 -0.53
CA ALA A 59 -18.36 10.05 0.69
C ALA A 59 -19.04 8.81 1.30
N GLU A 60 -20.37 8.79 1.34
CA GLU A 60 -21.15 7.67 1.86
C GLU A 60 -20.98 6.40 1.01
N ARG A 61 -21.02 6.52 -0.32
CA ARG A 61 -20.73 5.37 -1.20
C ARG A 61 -19.36 4.77 -0.98
N VAL A 62 -18.33 5.64 -0.81
CA VAL A 62 -16.96 5.17 -0.58
C VAL A 62 -16.83 4.52 0.79
N ARG A 63 -17.49 5.08 1.81
CA ARG A 63 -17.52 4.49 3.16
C ARG A 63 -18.19 3.11 3.15
N ASN A 64 -19.35 2.99 2.53
CA ASN A 64 -20.07 1.71 2.41
C ASN A 64 -19.25 0.65 1.67
N TRP A 65 -18.49 1.05 0.64
CA TRP A 65 -17.55 0.16 -0.04
C TRP A 65 -16.42 -0.31 0.89
N LEU A 66 -15.80 0.61 1.65
CA LEU A 66 -14.75 0.27 2.60
C LEU A 66 -15.27 -0.68 3.70
N ASP A 67 -16.44 -0.37 4.26
CA ASP A 67 -17.08 -1.20 5.29
C ASP A 67 -17.44 -2.59 4.76
N GLY A 68 -17.85 -2.69 3.50
CA GLY A 68 -18.10 -3.96 2.81
C GLY A 68 -16.83 -4.78 2.69
N MET A 69 -15.75 -4.18 2.20
CA MET A 69 -14.45 -4.83 2.04
C MET A 69 -13.92 -5.34 3.40
N LEU A 70 -14.05 -4.56 4.46
CA LEU A 70 -13.63 -4.95 5.81
C LEU A 70 -14.45 -6.11 6.37
N ARG A 71 -15.76 -6.13 6.12
CA ARG A 71 -16.64 -7.26 6.52
C ARG A 71 -16.33 -8.53 5.76
N ASP A 72 -16.04 -8.43 4.47
CA ASP A 72 -15.74 -9.58 3.62
C ASP A 72 -14.36 -10.16 3.94
N GLY A 73 -13.51 -9.42 4.67
CA GLY A 73 -12.19 -9.84 5.10
C GLY A 73 -11.21 -10.11 3.96
N GLN A 74 -11.45 -9.50 2.79
CA GLN A 74 -10.57 -9.58 1.63
C GLN A 74 -10.38 -8.18 1.00
N PRO A 75 -9.11 -7.73 0.83
CA PRO A 75 -7.85 -8.39 1.24
C PRO A 75 -7.72 -8.53 2.76
N ARG A 76 -6.94 -9.51 3.20
CA ARG A 76 -6.65 -9.71 4.64
C ARG A 76 -5.85 -8.52 5.18
N ILE A 77 -6.09 -8.15 6.43
CA ILE A 77 -5.42 -6.99 7.04
C ILE A 77 -4.18 -7.43 7.79
N VAL A 78 -3.09 -6.67 7.61
CA VAL A 78 -1.85 -6.78 8.40
C VAL A 78 -1.80 -5.62 9.37
N ASP A 79 -1.73 -5.94 10.66
CA ASP A 79 -1.58 -4.94 11.71
C ASP A 79 -0.22 -4.24 11.64
N PHE A 80 -0.22 -2.97 12.02
CA PHE A 80 1.01 -2.20 12.22
C PHE A 80 1.57 -2.53 13.61
N ASP A 81 2.47 -3.51 13.66
CA ASP A 81 3.03 -4.04 14.91
C ASP A 81 4.31 -3.32 15.36
N VAL A 82 4.85 -3.76 16.50
CA VAL A 82 6.08 -3.20 17.09
C VAL A 82 7.27 -3.30 16.13
N ARG A 83 7.38 -4.36 15.34
CA ARG A 83 8.48 -4.54 14.36
C ARG A 83 8.38 -3.50 13.24
N ALA A 84 7.19 -3.29 12.72
CA ALA A 84 6.92 -2.25 11.72
C ALA A 84 7.15 -0.84 12.30
N ALA A 85 6.75 -0.59 13.56
CA ALA A 85 6.98 0.69 14.23
C ALA A 85 8.46 1.01 14.42
N ILE A 86 9.27 0.02 14.83
CA ILE A 86 10.73 0.18 14.93
C ILE A 86 11.34 0.50 13.57
N MET A 87 10.92 -0.21 12.52
CA MET A 87 11.41 0.03 11.15
C MET A 87 11.03 1.44 10.67
N LEU A 88 9.78 1.87 10.88
CA LEU A 88 9.31 3.20 10.55
C LEU A 88 10.10 4.29 11.27
N GLY A 89 10.41 4.11 12.57
CA GLY A 89 11.23 5.05 13.32
C GLY A 89 12.64 5.21 12.74
N ARG A 90 13.25 4.14 12.23
CA ARG A 90 14.51 4.20 11.51
C ARG A 90 14.41 4.96 10.19
N MET A 91 13.31 4.76 9.45
CA MET A 91 13.05 5.49 8.21
C MET A 91 12.86 6.99 8.48
N TRP A 92 12.15 7.37 9.54
CA TRP A 92 11.98 8.78 9.93
C TRP A 92 13.30 9.47 10.30
N ALA A 93 14.24 8.74 10.87
CA ALA A 93 15.58 9.24 11.22
C ALA A 93 16.52 9.34 10.01
N THR A 94 16.06 8.91 8.82
CA THR A 94 16.90 8.87 7.60
C THR A 94 16.69 10.14 6.78
N PRO A 95 17.71 11.02 6.63
CA PRO A 95 17.56 12.33 5.98
C PRO A 95 17.06 12.24 4.52
N SER A 96 17.49 11.23 3.76
CA SER A 96 17.05 11.04 2.38
C SER A 96 15.55 10.74 2.23
N LEU A 97 14.88 10.32 3.30
CA LEU A 97 13.44 10.00 3.33
C LEU A 97 12.58 11.10 3.97
N SER A 98 13.19 12.22 4.43
CA SER A 98 12.48 13.31 5.10
C SER A 98 11.33 13.90 4.26
N HIS A 99 11.46 13.89 2.94
CA HIS A 99 10.44 14.40 2.02
C HIS A 99 9.12 13.61 2.05
N PHE A 100 9.09 12.38 2.58
CA PHE A 100 7.87 11.59 2.75
C PHE A 100 6.98 12.10 3.89
N ILE A 101 7.56 12.80 4.87
CA ILE A 101 6.87 13.29 6.06
C ILE A 101 6.83 14.82 6.15
N ALA A 102 7.72 15.51 5.42
CA ALA A 102 7.76 16.97 5.41
C ALA A 102 6.54 17.54 4.65
N ASN A 103 5.68 18.25 5.34
CA ASN A 103 4.58 18.97 4.72
C ASN A 103 5.10 20.23 4.01
N ASP A 104 4.81 20.36 2.72
CA ASP A 104 4.95 21.63 2.03
C ASP A 104 3.75 22.52 2.40
N PRO A 105 3.98 23.69 3.01
CA PRO A 105 2.88 24.62 3.38
C PRO A 105 2.04 25.08 2.19
N ARG A 106 2.58 24.94 0.95
CA ARG A 106 1.90 25.27 -0.30
C ARG A 106 1.07 24.12 -0.87
N SER A 107 1.25 22.91 -0.34
CA SER A 107 0.53 21.72 -0.79
C SER A 107 -0.72 21.50 0.04
N ARG A 108 -1.86 21.25 -0.62
CA ARG A 108 -3.08 20.79 0.06
C ARG A 108 -3.03 19.30 0.42
N LYS A 109 -1.99 18.58 -0.03
CA LYS A 109 -1.81 17.17 0.30
C LYS A 109 -1.13 17.05 1.66
N ILE A 110 -1.80 16.37 2.57
CA ILE A 110 -1.20 15.93 3.84
C ILE A 110 -0.27 14.77 3.50
N LYS A 111 1.03 14.94 3.74
CA LYS A 111 1.99 13.84 3.67
C LYS A 111 1.91 13.06 4.97
N SER A 112 1.21 11.95 4.93
CA SER A 112 1.00 11.09 6.10
C SER A 112 2.21 10.20 6.43
N GLY A 113 3.16 10.09 5.50
CA GLY A 113 4.24 9.11 5.60
C GLY A 113 3.75 7.67 5.44
N ALA A 114 2.57 7.47 4.86
CA ALA A 114 1.95 6.15 4.72
C ALA A 114 2.79 5.20 3.86
N ASP A 115 3.45 5.70 2.80
CA ASP A 115 4.37 4.88 1.99
C ASP A 115 5.50 4.29 2.84
N LEU A 116 6.05 5.09 3.78
CA LEU A 116 7.05 4.60 4.74
C LEU A 116 6.46 3.54 5.68
N ALA A 117 5.23 3.74 6.17
CA ALA A 117 4.58 2.79 7.07
C ALA A 117 4.20 1.48 6.34
N ILE A 118 3.79 1.56 5.07
CA ILE A 118 3.54 0.38 4.22
C ILE A 118 4.86 -0.36 3.96
N ALA A 119 5.93 0.35 3.59
CA ALA A 119 7.26 -0.24 3.39
C ALA A 119 7.80 -0.89 4.68
N ALA A 120 7.64 -0.21 5.84
CA ALA A 120 8.03 -0.74 7.14
C ALA A 120 7.28 -2.04 7.49
N THR A 121 5.97 -2.08 7.20
CA THR A 121 5.15 -3.29 7.37
C THR A 121 5.61 -4.41 6.45
N ALA A 122 5.86 -4.10 5.17
CA ALA A 122 6.35 -5.06 4.18
C ALA A 122 7.68 -5.69 4.59
N ILE A 123 8.65 -4.88 5.02
CA ILE A 123 9.97 -5.35 5.49
C ILE A 123 9.82 -6.19 6.76
N ALA A 124 9.03 -5.72 7.74
CA ALA A 124 8.84 -6.43 9.00
C ALA A 124 8.18 -7.80 8.85
N ARG A 125 7.42 -8.02 7.77
CA ARG A 125 6.62 -9.22 7.51
C ARG A 125 7.08 -10.03 6.30
N ASP A 126 8.16 -9.62 5.64
CA ASP A 126 8.70 -10.25 4.42
C ASP A 126 7.64 -10.35 3.31
N MET A 127 7.00 -9.21 3.00
CA MET A 127 5.92 -9.12 2.01
C MET A 127 6.34 -8.29 0.80
N VAL A 128 5.89 -8.68 -0.38
CA VAL A 128 6.08 -7.92 -1.61
C VAL A 128 5.12 -6.72 -1.62
N VAL A 129 5.63 -5.51 -1.80
CA VAL A 129 4.80 -4.32 -2.02
C VAL A 129 4.23 -4.33 -3.42
N VAL A 130 2.92 -4.10 -3.54
CA VAL A 130 2.19 -4.01 -4.81
C VAL A 130 1.64 -2.61 -4.96
N THR A 131 2.19 -1.84 -5.91
CA THR A 131 1.88 -0.42 -6.09
C THR A 131 2.03 0.04 -7.54
N GLY A 132 1.28 1.06 -7.94
CA GLY A 132 1.53 1.85 -9.15
C GLY A 132 2.52 2.99 -8.92
N ASN A 133 2.69 3.44 -7.66
CA ASN A 133 3.62 4.49 -7.25
C ASN A 133 5.04 3.95 -7.03
N VAL A 134 5.60 3.30 -8.05
CA VAL A 134 6.89 2.59 -7.98
C VAL A 134 8.04 3.52 -7.55
N GLY A 135 8.02 4.80 -7.99
CA GLY A 135 9.13 5.74 -7.77
C GLY A 135 9.42 5.98 -6.29
N ASP A 136 8.40 6.16 -5.46
CA ASP A 136 8.56 6.39 -4.02
C ASP A 136 9.14 5.16 -3.33
N PHE A 137 8.64 3.97 -3.65
CA PHE A 137 9.14 2.73 -3.07
C PHE A 137 10.55 2.34 -3.57
N VAL A 138 10.91 2.67 -4.81
CA VAL A 138 12.31 2.54 -5.28
C VAL A 138 13.23 3.45 -4.47
N THR A 139 12.81 4.68 -4.17
CA THR A 139 13.58 5.60 -3.32
C THR A 139 13.78 5.01 -1.92
N ILE A 140 12.74 4.43 -1.31
CA ILE A 140 12.85 3.74 -0.02
C ILE A 140 13.82 2.56 -0.12
N ASN A 141 13.72 1.77 -1.20
CA ASN A 141 14.54 0.58 -1.43
C ASN A 141 16.04 0.88 -1.52
N THR A 142 16.44 2.10 -1.87
CA THR A 142 17.87 2.48 -1.90
C THR A 142 18.55 2.40 -0.54
N THR A 143 17.79 2.54 0.54
CA THR A 143 18.31 2.54 1.93
C THR A 143 17.76 1.37 2.75
N PHE A 144 16.51 1.00 2.52
CA PHE A 144 15.82 -0.08 3.21
C PHE A 144 15.33 -1.10 2.19
N ALA A 145 16.07 -2.20 2.04
CA ALA A 145 15.78 -3.24 1.06
C ALA A 145 14.38 -3.81 1.26
N LEU A 146 13.54 -3.65 0.23
CA LEU A 146 12.20 -4.24 0.18
C LEU A 146 12.28 -5.72 -0.18
N PRO A 147 11.44 -6.59 0.38
CA PRO A 147 11.35 -8.00 0.00
C PRO A 147 10.98 -8.21 -1.47
N GLY A 148 10.27 -7.25 -2.06
CA GLY A 148 9.93 -7.17 -3.47
C GLY A 148 9.05 -5.96 -3.75
N LEU A 149 9.00 -5.54 -5.02
CA LEU A 149 8.20 -4.40 -5.49
C LEU A 149 7.63 -4.71 -6.86
N PHE A 150 6.31 -4.78 -6.94
CA PHE A 150 5.57 -5.15 -8.14
C PHE A 150 4.55 -4.10 -8.54
N ASN A 151 4.49 -3.75 -9.82
CA ASN A 151 3.45 -2.89 -10.38
C ASN A 151 2.39 -3.72 -11.10
N PRO A 152 1.16 -3.85 -10.56
CA PRO A 152 0.12 -4.69 -11.14
C PRO A 152 -0.54 -4.08 -12.37
N PHE A 153 -0.30 -2.77 -12.64
CA PHE A 153 -0.91 -2.08 -13.77
C PHE A 153 -0.19 -2.35 -15.09
N ASN A 154 1.08 -2.77 -15.04
CA ASN A 154 1.88 -3.10 -16.22
C ASN A 154 2.62 -4.45 -16.11
N GLY A 155 2.48 -5.15 -14.97
CA GLY A 155 3.13 -6.44 -14.73
C GLY A 155 4.64 -6.36 -14.49
N HIS A 156 5.17 -5.17 -14.17
CA HIS A 156 6.61 -4.96 -14.01
C HIS A 156 7.08 -5.16 -12.56
N TRP A 157 8.17 -5.91 -12.40
CA TRP A 157 8.90 -6.05 -11.14
C TRP A 157 10.00 -5.01 -11.05
N ALA A 158 9.86 -4.02 -10.16
CA ALA A 158 10.92 -3.06 -9.88
C ALA A 158 11.98 -3.61 -8.90
N VAL A 159 11.57 -4.50 -7.99
CA VAL A 159 12.45 -5.27 -7.12
C VAL A 159 11.96 -6.72 -7.14
N GLN A 160 12.81 -7.62 -7.62
CA GLN A 160 12.50 -9.05 -7.62
C GLN A 160 12.61 -9.61 -6.20
N PRO A 161 11.70 -10.50 -5.76
CA PRO A 161 11.86 -11.19 -4.49
C PRO A 161 13.14 -12.04 -4.46
N ALA A 162 13.77 -12.15 -3.29
CA ALA A 162 15.04 -12.87 -3.13
C ALA A 162 14.90 -14.38 -3.32
N VAL A 163 13.69 -14.96 -3.23
CA VAL A 163 13.42 -16.39 -3.44
C VAL A 163 12.42 -16.50 -4.59
N GLY A 164 12.82 -17.29 -5.60
CA GLY A 164 12.08 -17.39 -6.86
C GLY A 164 10.60 -17.67 -6.69
N ILE A 165 9.84 -16.94 -7.50
CA ILE A 165 8.43 -17.24 -7.76
C ILE A 165 8.38 -18.56 -8.51
N PRO A 166 7.47 -19.47 -8.14
CA PRO A 166 7.24 -20.67 -8.93
C PRO A 166 6.73 -20.34 -10.32
#